data_1e8bf54961adb4e76d96e1252ba8831c
#
_entry.id   1e8bf54961adb4e76d96e1252ba8831c
#
_cell.length_a   1.000
_cell.length_b   1.000
_cell.length_c   1.000
_cell.angle_alpha   90.00
_cell.angle_beta   90.00
_cell.angle_gamma   90.00
#
_symmetry.space_group_name_H-M   'P 1'
#
loop_
_entity.id
_entity.type
_entity.pdbx_description
1 polymer ?
#
loop_
_entity_poly.entity_id
_entity_poly.type
_entity_poly.pdbx_seq_one_letter_code
_entity_poly.pdbx_strand_id
1 'polypeptide(L)'
;MDPIPASEVKEVKLDGIVEFGYQDADGRYVVDILEQNKAYLGVKITTPEGRPVVGAMPNIEIEGTSRLELSDFVSAEDGVMNFGLITGQMGLDTVTASIGDAKVEFAVNIISLRAAGFPQPQEVEGGIPWSDLMSAKLDYSEAGLTATFPQSIQAMAGETVKISGFMMPLQPDLKQTHFLLTSNPPSCFFHIPGGPAGSVEVVAAEGIEVSWDPVVLEGTFEPQESSNIGVVYRLVDAKVVGG
;
A
#
# COMPACT_ATOMS: atom_id res chain seq x y z
N MET A 1 -18.44 16.83 -21.11
CA MET A 1 -19.22 15.89 -21.96
C MET A 1 -19.86 14.90 -21.02
N ASP A 2 -21.13 14.57 -21.25
CA ASP A 2 -21.81 13.62 -20.37
C ASP A 2 -21.19 12.23 -20.51
N PRO A 3 -21.06 11.47 -19.40
CA PRO A 3 -20.50 10.11 -19.42
C PRO A 3 -21.41 9.16 -20.23
N ILE A 4 -20.81 8.06 -20.69
CA ILE A 4 -21.53 7.02 -21.43
C ILE A 4 -21.32 5.67 -20.74
N PRO A 5 -22.37 4.83 -20.56
CA PRO A 5 -22.23 3.51 -20.00
C PRO A 5 -21.32 2.60 -20.84
N ALA A 6 -20.48 1.80 -20.18
CA ALA A 6 -19.57 0.87 -20.87
C ALA A 6 -20.30 -0.12 -21.79
N SER A 7 -21.55 -0.50 -21.44
CA SER A 7 -22.39 -1.39 -22.27
C SER A 7 -22.79 -0.81 -23.64
N GLU A 8 -22.66 0.50 -23.81
CA GLU A 8 -23.02 1.21 -25.06
C GLU A 8 -21.79 1.54 -25.91
N VAL A 9 -20.57 1.22 -25.43
CA VAL A 9 -19.31 1.58 -26.10
C VAL A 9 -18.70 0.36 -26.78
N LYS A 10 -18.27 0.52 -28.03
CA LYS A 10 -17.61 -0.53 -28.81
C LYS A 10 -16.10 -0.42 -28.81
N GLU A 11 -15.58 0.80 -28.68
CA GLU A 11 -14.16 1.11 -28.72
C GLU A 11 -13.83 2.15 -27.66
N VAL A 12 -12.72 1.92 -26.95
CA VAL A 12 -12.25 2.80 -25.89
C VAL A 12 -10.80 3.19 -26.10
N LYS A 13 -10.40 4.30 -25.47
CA LYS A 13 -9.01 4.69 -25.25
C LYS A 13 -8.71 4.60 -23.77
N LEU A 14 -7.50 4.15 -23.45
CA LEU A 14 -7.00 4.07 -22.09
C LEU A 14 -5.81 5.02 -21.92
N ASP A 15 -5.89 5.88 -20.93
CA ASP A 15 -4.79 6.74 -20.49
C ASP A 15 -4.43 6.42 -19.06
N GLY A 16 -3.13 6.29 -18.74
CA GLY A 16 -2.66 6.02 -17.39
C GLY A 16 -2.70 7.25 -16.50
N ILE A 17 -2.93 7.01 -15.21
CA ILE A 17 -2.81 8.00 -14.16
C ILE A 17 -1.83 7.47 -13.14
N VAL A 18 -0.78 8.23 -12.83
CA VAL A 18 0.22 7.91 -11.80
C VAL A 18 0.36 9.10 -10.86
N GLU A 19 0.32 8.81 -9.57
CA GLU A 19 0.68 9.80 -8.56
C GLU A 19 2.20 9.84 -8.43
N PHE A 20 2.81 11.03 -8.53
CA PHE A 20 4.26 11.23 -8.48
C PHE A 20 5.07 10.46 -9.53
N GLY A 21 4.46 10.17 -10.68
CA GLY A 21 5.09 9.50 -11.82
C GLY A 21 5.30 10.44 -13.01
N TYR A 22 5.85 9.87 -14.08
CA TYR A 22 6.05 10.57 -15.35
C TYR A 22 5.78 9.62 -16.53
N GLN A 23 5.73 10.16 -17.74
CA GLN A 23 5.66 9.36 -18.96
C GLN A 23 7.02 9.35 -19.63
N ASP A 24 7.54 8.16 -19.94
CA ASP A 24 8.82 8.01 -20.64
C ASP A 24 8.71 8.32 -22.15
N ALA A 25 9.85 8.26 -22.83
CA ALA A 25 9.92 8.56 -24.25
C ALA A 25 9.12 7.56 -25.14
N ASP A 26 8.84 6.37 -24.62
CA ASP A 26 8.06 5.33 -25.31
C ASP A 26 6.57 5.42 -24.97
N GLY A 27 6.18 6.40 -24.15
CA GLY A 27 4.80 6.65 -23.75
C GLY A 27 4.31 5.80 -22.57
N ARG A 28 5.19 5.04 -21.92
CA ARG A 28 4.85 4.28 -20.71
C ARG A 28 4.80 5.18 -19.48
N TYR A 29 3.86 4.94 -18.61
CA TYR A 29 3.77 5.62 -17.33
C TYR A 29 4.75 4.99 -16.35
N VAL A 30 5.66 5.78 -15.79
CA VAL A 30 6.73 5.32 -14.87
C VAL A 30 6.48 5.86 -13.48
N VAL A 31 6.59 5.01 -12.48
CA VAL A 31 6.57 5.39 -11.07
C VAL A 31 7.75 4.73 -10.34
N ASP A 32 8.50 5.55 -9.60
CA ASP A 32 9.55 5.07 -8.70
C ASP A 32 8.95 4.94 -7.30
N ILE A 33 9.06 3.76 -6.70
CA ILE A 33 8.46 3.48 -5.40
C ILE A 33 9.35 2.55 -4.59
N LEU A 34 9.30 2.69 -3.27
CA LEU A 34 10.01 1.80 -2.36
C LEU A 34 9.42 0.38 -2.38
N GLU A 35 10.26 -0.61 -2.15
CA GLU A 35 9.82 -1.99 -1.90
C GLU A 35 8.87 -2.04 -0.67
N GLN A 36 7.94 -2.99 -0.67
CA GLN A 36 6.97 -3.16 0.41
C GLN A 36 6.16 -1.87 0.72
N ASN A 37 5.83 -1.13 -0.31
CA ASN A 37 5.03 0.09 -0.22
C ASN A 37 3.80 -0.01 -1.13
N LYS A 38 2.95 0.99 -1.16
CA LYS A 38 1.77 1.03 -2.02
C LYS A 38 1.90 2.12 -3.09
N ALA A 39 1.83 1.71 -4.36
CA ALA A 39 1.66 2.63 -5.48
C ALA A 39 0.17 2.82 -5.77
N TYR A 40 -0.22 4.06 -6.05
CA TYR A 40 -1.57 4.40 -6.51
C TYR A 40 -1.52 4.65 -8.00
N LEU A 41 -2.25 3.85 -8.73
CA LEU A 41 -2.35 3.89 -10.19
C LEU A 41 -3.82 4.08 -10.58
N GLY A 42 -4.05 4.63 -11.75
CA GLY A 42 -5.38 4.76 -12.30
C GLY A 42 -5.39 4.63 -13.81
N VAL A 43 -6.58 4.35 -14.34
CA VAL A 43 -6.83 4.33 -15.78
C VAL A 43 -8.01 5.22 -16.07
N LYS A 44 -7.81 6.19 -16.97
CA LYS A 44 -8.88 6.98 -17.54
C LYS A 44 -9.38 6.32 -18.81
N ILE A 45 -10.66 6.05 -18.87
CA ILE A 45 -11.33 5.32 -19.94
C ILE A 45 -12.25 6.29 -20.67
N THR A 46 -12.01 6.48 -21.95
CA THR A 46 -12.80 7.38 -22.79
C THR A 46 -13.19 6.72 -24.11
N THR A 47 -14.22 7.24 -24.76
CA THR A 47 -14.46 6.92 -26.18
C THR A 47 -13.38 7.57 -27.06
N PRO A 48 -13.27 7.19 -28.36
CA PRO A 48 -12.37 7.87 -29.31
C PRO A 48 -12.55 9.38 -29.37
N GLU A 49 -13.77 9.89 -29.13
CA GLU A 49 -14.12 11.31 -29.13
C GLU A 49 -13.87 12.00 -27.77
N GLY A 50 -13.38 11.25 -26.76
CA GLY A 50 -12.99 11.78 -25.45
C GLY A 50 -14.13 11.85 -24.42
N ARG A 51 -15.28 11.17 -24.63
CA ARG A 51 -16.33 11.08 -23.61
C ARG A 51 -15.93 10.08 -22.51
N PRO A 52 -16.12 10.39 -21.22
CA PRO A 52 -15.88 9.44 -20.15
C PRO A 52 -16.74 8.18 -20.28
N VAL A 53 -16.17 7.02 -20.02
CA VAL A 53 -16.87 5.73 -20.01
C VAL A 53 -17.06 5.28 -18.56
N VAL A 54 -18.31 5.14 -18.12
CA VAL A 54 -18.68 4.73 -16.76
C VAL A 54 -19.01 3.25 -16.70
N GLY A 55 -18.62 2.59 -15.60
CA GLY A 55 -18.90 1.18 -15.38
C GLY A 55 -18.02 0.21 -16.17
N ALA A 56 -16.90 0.69 -16.74
CA ALA A 56 -15.91 -0.15 -17.40
C ALA A 56 -14.95 -0.78 -16.38
N MET A 57 -14.59 -2.04 -16.60
CA MET A 57 -13.63 -2.79 -15.77
C MET A 57 -12.47 -3.27 -16.66
N PRO A 58 -11.32 -2.60 -16.63
CA PRO A 58 -10.10 -3.09 -17.27
C PRO A 58 -9.62 -4.40 -16.66
N ASN A 59 -9.07 -5.28 -17.50
CA ASN A 59 -8.24 -6.38 -17.01
C ASN A 59 -6.88 -5.82 -16.59
N ILE A 60 -6.42 -6.13 -15.38
CA ILE A 60 -5.13 -5.70 -14.84
C ILE A 60 -4.22 -6.91 -14.73
N GLU A 61 -3.12 -6.90 -15.47
CA GLU A 61 -2.09 -7.93 -15.45
C GLU A 61 -0.80 -7.36 -14.87
N ILE A 62 -0.10 -8.13 -14.05
CA ILE A 62 1.17 -7.74 -13.41
C ILE A 62 2.23 -8.75 -13.78
N GLU A 63 3.30 -8.28 -14.40
CA GLU A 63 4.54 -9.02 -14.59
C GLU A 63 5.56 -8.52 -13.59
N GLY A 64 5.89 -9.36 -12.59
CA GLY A 64 6.82 -8.99 -11.52
C GLY A 64 6.45 -9.58 -10.16
N THR A 65 6.86 -8.90 -9.10
CA THR A 65 6.72 -9.36 -7.71
C THR A 65 5.62 -8.64 -6.92
N SER A 66 5.06 -7.58 -7.49
CA SER A 66 3.97 -6.81 -6.89
C SER A 66 2.64 -7.53 -6.97
N ARG A 67 1.69 -7.11 -6.13
CA ARG A 67 0.33 -7.64 -6.12
C ARG A 67 -0.69 -6.52 -6.25
N LEU A 68 -1.77 -6.82 -6.95
CA LEU A 68 -2.89 -5.91 -7.12
C LEU A 68 -3.70 -5.79 -5.82
N GLU A 69 -4.06 -4.56 -5.50
CA GLU A 69 -5.08 -4.24 -4.49
C GLU A 69 -6.11 -3.33 -5.15
N LEU A 70 -7.29 -3.88 -5.46
CA LEU A 70 -8.35 -3.11 -6.11
C LEU A 70 -8.94 -2.08 -5.14
N SER A 71 -8.96 -0.80 -5.56
CA SER A 71 -9.67 0.28 -4.88
C SER A 71 -11.06 0.46 -5.47
N ASP A 72 -11.15 0.44 -6.80
CA ASP A 72 -12.40 0.53 -7.55
C ASP A 72 -12.62 -0.76 -8.34
N PHE A 73 -13.89 -1.17 -8.52
CA PHE A 73 -14.22 -2.32 -9.36
C PHE A 73 -14.53 -1.91 -10.79
N VAL A 74 -15.02 -0.69 -10.98
CA VAL A 74 -15.39 -0.14 -12.29
C VAL A 74 -15.07 1.34 -12.34
N SER A 75 -14.98 1.91 -13.55
CA SER A 75 -14.77 3.34 -13.74
C SER A 75 -15.96 4.17 -13.25
N ALA A 76 -15.65 5.29 -12.60
CA ALA A 76 -16.60 6.29 -12.12
C ALA A 76 -17.15 7.19 -13.25
N GLU A 77 -17.95 8.20 -12.92
CA GLU A 77 -18.60 9.12 -13.88
C GLU A 77 -17.60 9.96 -14.70
N ASP A 78 -16.41 10.18 -14.19
CA ASP A 78 -15.31 10.85 -14.91
C ASP A 78 -14.51 9.91 -15.82
N GLY A 79 -14.87 8.62 -15.87
CA GLY A 79 -14.21 7.57 -16.62
C GLY A 79 -12.94 7.03 -15.94
N VAL A 80 -12.68 7.37 -14.68
CA VAL A 80 -11.49 6.94 -13.96
C VAL A 80 -11.78 5.69 -13.12
N MET A 81 -10.87 4.71 -13.19
CA MET A 81 -10.79 3.57 -12.28
C MET A 81 -9.42 3.60 -11.59
N ASN A 82 -9.41 3.67 -10.27
CA ASN A 82 -8.19 3.65 -9.48
C ASN A 82 -7.93 2.25 -8.93
N PHE A 83 -6.67 1.91 -8.77
CA PHE A 83 -6.23 0.68 -8.12
C PHE A 83 -4.91 0.89 -7.38
N GLY A 84 -4.70 0.09 -6.35
CA GLY A 84 -3.46 0.03 -5.60
C GLY A 84 -2.57 -1.11 -6.11
N LEU A 85 -1.27 -0.92 -6.00
CA LEU A 85 -0.26 -1.94 -6.21
C LEU A 85 0.60 -2.01 -4.96
N ILE A 86 0.60 -3.14 -4.27
CA ILE A 86 1.56 -3.39 -3.19
C ILE A 86 2.84 -3.89 -3.84
N THR A 87 3.90 -3.08 -3.73
CA THR A 87 5.19 -3.38 -4.35
C THR A 87 5.87 -4.56 -3.64
N GLY A 88 6.45 -5.43 -4.45
CA GLY A 88 7.19 -6.60 -4.00
C GLY A 88 8.68 -6.31 -3.77
N GLN A 89 9.55 -7.12 -4.36
CA GLN A 89 10.99 -7.01 -4.27
C GLN A 89 11.54 -5.96 -5.24
N MET A 90 12.70 -5.41 -4.92
CA MET A 90 13.44 -4.49 -5.78
C MET A 90 13.56 -5.02 -7.21
N GLY A 91 13.26 -4.18 -8.17
CA GLY A 91 13.28 -4.50 -9.60
C GLY A 91 12.29 -3.67 -10.40
N LEU A 92 12.04 -4.08 -11.63
CA LEU A 92 11.06 -3.46 -12.50
C LEU A 92 9.86 -4.40 -12.66
N ASP A 93 8.70 -3.95 -12.24
CA ASP A 93 7.44 -4.62 -12.53
C ASP A 93 6.71 -3.88 -13.67
N THR A 94 6.00 -4.63 -14.49
CA THR A 94 5.15 -4.06 -15.53
C THR A 94 3.69 -4.35 -15.20
N VAL A 95 2.87 -3.31 -15.19
CA VAL A 95 1.42 -3.43 -15.00
C VAL A 95 0.73 -3.03 -16.30
N THR A 96 -0.10 -3.91 -16.83
CA THR A 96 -0.87 -3.67 -18.05
C THR A 96 -2.35 -3.63 -17.72
N ALA A 97 -3.01 -2.50 -18.02
CA ALA A 97 -4.46 -2.41 -17.99
C ALA A 97 -5.01 -2.48 -19.42
N SER A 98 -6.04 -3.31 -19.66
CA SER A 98 -6.57 -3.54 -20.99
C SER A 98 -8.09 -3.68 -21.04
N ILE A 99 -8.71 -3.22 -22.13
CA ILE A 99 -10.12 -3.45 -22.53
C ILE A 99 -10.13 -3.74 -24.02
N GLY A 100 -10.42 -4.97 -24.41
CA GLY A 100 -10.31 -5.39 -25.82
C GLY A 100 -8.88 -5.17 -26.34
N ASP A 101 -8.75 -4.44 -27.44
CA ASP A 101 -7.43 -4.13 -28.03
C ASP A 101 -6.76 -2.88 -27.42
N ALA A 102 -7.49 -2.09 -26.65
CA ALA A 102 -6.93 -0.93 -25.98
C ALA A 102 -6.12 -1.35 -24.74
N LYS A 103 -4.91 -0.81 -24.62
CA LYS A 103 -4.04 -1.07 -23.47
C LYS A 103 -3.25 0.16 -23.03
N VAL A 104 -2.88 0.18 -21.77
CA VAL A 104 -1.93 1.13 -21.20
C VAL A 104 -0.97 0.37 -20.28
N GLU A 105 0.30 0.74 -20.30
CA GLU A 105 1.37 0.09 -19.55
C GLU A 105 1.96 1.06 -18.53
N PHE A 106 2.22 0.51 -17.34
CA PHE A 106 2.90 1.19 -16.24
C PHE A 106 4.20 0.43 -15.94
N ALA A 107 5.30 1.15 -15.92
CA ALA A 107 6.59 0.66 -15.45
C ALA A 107 6.74 1.05 -13.97
N VAL A 108 6.72 0.09 -13.08
CA VAL A 108 6.85 0.30 -11.64
C VAL A 108 8.28 -0.06 -11.24
N ASN A 109 9.12 0.95 -11.07
CA ASN A 109 10.51 0.80 -10.66
C ASN A 109 10.58 0.71 -9.14
N ILE A 110 10.77 -0.51 -8.63
CA ILE A 110 10.81 -0.78 -7.20
C ILE A 110 12.25 -0.61 -6.71
N ILE A 111 12.46 0.36 -5.84
CA ILE A 111 13.77 0.69 -5.28
C ILE A 111 13.85 0.31 -3.81
N SER A 112 15.01 -0.11 -3.33
CA SER A 112 15.21 -0.39 -1.91
C SER A 112 15.36 0.89 -1.10
N LEU A 113 15.02 0.84 0.19
CA LEU A 113 15.27 1.92 1.14
C LEU A 113 16.74 2.38 1.09
N ARG A 114 17.67 1.43 0.99
CA ARG A 114 19.11 1.71 0.89
C ARG A 114 19.45 2.50 -0.37
N ALA A 115 18.90 2.12 -1.52
CA ALA A 115 19.11 2.83 -2.77
C ALA A 115 18.50 4.24 -2.74
N ALA A 116 17.42 4.42 -1.99
CA ALA A 116 16.78 5.72 -1.74
C ALA A 116 17.51 6.58 -0.69
N GLY A 117 18.58 6.05 -0.06
CA GLY A 117 19.37 6.76 0.95
C GLY A 117 18.79 6.73 2.36
N PHE A 118 17.80 5.88 2.63
CA PHE A 118 17.24 5.69 3.97
C PHE A 118 17.96 4.59 4.74
N PRO A 119 18.02 4.67 6.09
CA PRO A 119 18.48 3.57 6.90
C PRO A 119 17.55 2.36 6.72
N GLN A 120 18.10 1.16 6.85
CA GLN A 120 17.31 -0.07 6.77
C GLN A 120 16.74 -0.41 8.16
N PRO A 121 15.47 -0.85 8.28
CA PRO A 121 15.01 -1.53 9.48
C PRO A 121 15.92 -2.74 9.77
N GLN A 122 16.27 -2.96 11.02
CA GLN A 122 17.10 -4.08 11.38
C GLN A 122 16.33 -5.40 11.24
N GLU A 123 16.96 -6.41 10.67
CA GLU A 123 16.46 -7.79 10.83
C GLU A 123 16.66 -8.20 12.29
N VAL A 124 15.57 -8.55 12.96
CA VAL A 124 15.57 -8.89 14.38
C VAL A 124 15.37 -10.38 14.53
N GLU A 125 16.30 -11.04 15.24
CA GLU A 125 16.15 -12.47 15.55
C GLU A 125 14.83 -12.72 16.31
N GLY A 126 13.99 -13.61 15.76
CA GLY A 126 12.65 -13.88 16.28
C GLY A 126 11.65 -12.75 16.08
N GLY A 127 11.96 -11.75 15.26
CA GLY A 127 11.04 -10.69 14.88
C GLY A 127 10.10 -11.08 13.73
N ILE A 128 9.00 -10.35 13.60
CA ILE A 128 8.07 -10.52 12.46
C ILE A 128 8.58 -9.67 11.29
N PRO A 129 8.90 -10.28 10.14
CA PRO A 129 9.25 -9.53 8.95
C PRO A 129 8.01 -8.86 8.34
N TRP A 130 8.19 -7.70 7.73
CA TRP A 130 7.10 -6.96 7.08
C TRP A 130 6.44 -7.75 5.94
N SER A 131 7.19 -8.59 5.23
CA SER A 131 6.65 -9.48 4.20
C SER A 131 5.54 -10.40 4.74
N ASP A 132 5.69 -10.87 5.98
CA ASP A 132 4.69 -11.74 6.62
C ASP A 132 3.44 -10.93 7.02
N LEU A 133 3.62 -9.74 7.58
CA LEU A 133 2.51 -8.84 7.89
C LEU A 133 1.74 -8.46 6.62
N MET A 134 2.44 -8.10 5.55
CA MET A 134 1.83 -7.72 4.26
C MET A 134 1.17 -8.89 3.52
N SER A 135 1.33 -10.14 4.00
CA SER A 135 0.65 -11.31 3.44
C SER A 135 -0.84 -11.40 3.79
N ALA A 136 -1.34 -10.54 4.71
CA ALA A 136 -2.76 -10.44 5.01
C ALA A 136 -3.57 -10.10 3.75
N LYS A 137 -4.74 -10.75 3.61
CA LYS A 137 -5.71 -10.41 2.58
C LYS A 137 -6.66 -9.36 3.12
N LEU A 138 -6.73 -8.23 2.45
CA LEU A 138 -7.57 -7.10 2.81
C LEU A 138 -8.80 -7.07 1.92
N ASP A 139 -9.96 -6.82 2.52
CA ASP A 139 -11.22 -6.61 1.81
C ASP A 139 -11.82 -5.28 2.25
N TYR A 140 -12.17 -4.46 1.27
CA TYR A 140 -12.78 -3.14 1.47
C TYR A 140 -14.25 -3.22 1.06
N SER A 141 -15.14 -2.97 2.00
CA SER A 141 -16.58 -2.95 1.77
C SER A 141 -17.19 -1.68 2.35
N GLU A 142 -18.50 -1.47 2.10
CA GLU A 142 -19.24 -0.38 2.76
C GLU A 142 -19.24 -0.51 4.29
N ALA A 143 -19.01 -1.71 4.82
CA ALA A 143 -18.92 -1.97 6.25
C ALA A 143 -17.53 -1.62 6.83
N GLY A 144 -16.55 -1.27 5.99
CA GLY A 144 -15.19 -0.92 6.38
C GLY A 144 -14.14 -1.93 5.90
N LEU A 145 -12.93 -1.82 6.46
CA LEU A 145 -11.80 -2.68 6.20
C LEU A 145 -11.89 -3.95 7.03
N THR A 146 -11.80 -5.11 6.36
CA THR A 146 -11.62 -6.42 7.00
C THR A 146 -10.35 -7.09 6.52
N ALA A 147 -9.77 -7.95 7.37
CA ALA A 147 -8.54 -8.66 7.07
C ALA A 147 -8.69 -10.16 7.35
N THR A 148 -8.10 -10.97 6.48
CA THR A 148 -7.90 -12.40 6.70
C THR A 148 -6.41 -12.68 6.77
N PHE A 149 -5.97 -13.29 7.87
CA PHE A 149 -4.56 -13.52 8.16
C PHE A 149 -4.15 -14.96 7.84
N PRO A 150 -2.93 -15.18 7.35
CA PRO A 150 -2.35 -16.53 7.26
C PRO A 150 -2.17 -17.14 8.66
N GLN A 151 -2.12 -18.47 8.71
CA GLN A 151 -2.02 -19.21 9.97
C GLN A 151 -0.80 -18.82 10.80
N SER A 152 0.32 -18.46 10.16
CA SER A 152 1.54 -17.99 10.83
C SER A 152 1.29 -16.71 11.65
N ILE A 153 0.55 -15.76 11.09
CA ILE A 153 0.18 -14.51 11.77
C ILE A 153 -0.84 -14.77 12.88
N GLN A 154 -1.85 -15.62 12.62
CA GLN A 154 -2.85 -15.98 13.64
C GLN A 154 -2.21 -16.66 14.84
N ALA A 155 -1.19 -17.50 14.64
CA ALA A 155 -0.49 -18.19 15.72
C ALA A 155 0.31 -17.25 16.63
N MET A 156 0.61 -16.04 16.19
CA MET A 156 1.32 -15.02 16.99
C MET A 156 0.38 -14.09 17.77
N ALA A 157 -0.94 -14.26 17.61
CA ALA A 157 -1.92 -13.46 18.34
C ALA A 157 -1.79 -13.65 19.85
N GLY A 158 -1.59 -12.54 20.60
CA GLY A 158 -1.39 -12.53 22.04
C GLY A 158 0.04 -12.88 22.49
N GLU A 159 0.94 -13.22 21.56
CA GLU A 159 2.34 -13.50 21.88
C GLU A 159 3.17 -12.21 21.95
N THR A 160 4.25 -12.25 22.73
CA THR A 160 5.25 -11.18 22.73
C THR A 160 6.14 -11.32 21.52
N VAL A 161 6.14 -10.29 20.67
CA VAL A 161 6.89 -10.29 19.40
C VAL A 161 7.80 -9.06 19.30
N LYS A 162 8.72 -9.10 18.33
CA LYS A 162 9.55 -7.95 17.97
C LYS A 162 9.23 -7.51 16.56
N ILE A 163 9.18 -6.20 16.34
CA ILE A 163 9.00 -5.62 14.99
C ILE A 163 9.96 -4.44 14.87
N SER A 164 10.71 -4.38 13.77
CA SER A 164 11.56 -3.23 13.44
C SER A 164 10.89 -2.37 12.38
N GLY A 165 10.88 -1.05 12.56
CA GLY A 165 10.24 -0.14 11.60
C GLY A 165 10.46 1.33 11.94
N PHE A 166 9.81 2.19 11.16
CA PHE A 166 9.85 3.63 11.32
C PHE A 166 8.66 4.12 12.14
N MET A 167 8.91 5.08 13.02
CA MET A 167 7.84 5.71 13.77
C MET A 167 7.10 6.74 12.91
N MET A 168 5.79 6.67 12.90
CA MET A 168 4.89 7.71 12.38
C MET A 168 4.08 8.28 13.53
N PRO A 169 4.50 9.44 14.09
CA PRO A 169 3.80 10.07 15.21
C PRO A 169 2.36 10.46 14.82
N LEU A 170 1.41 10.22 15.73
CA LEU A 170 0.02 10.65 15.56
C LEU A 170 -0.32 11.92 16.36
N GLN A 171 0.59 12.35 17.22
CA GLN A 171 0.43 13.52 18.10
C GLN A 171 1.66 14.41 17.98
N PRO A 172 1.57 15.71 18.29
CA PRO A 172 2.68 16.65 18.18
C PRO A 172 3.74 16.51 19.28
N ASP A 173 3.55 15.61 20.24
CA ASP A 173 4.45 15.41 21.36
C ASP A 173 5.73 14.66 20.95
N LEU A 174 6.86 15.00 21.59
CA LEU A 174 8.13 14.29 21.36
C LEU A 174 8.15 12.89 21.94
N LYS A 175 7.26 12.60 22.87
CA LYS A 175 7.11 11.28 23.48
C LYS A 175 5.72 10.73 23.18
N GLN A 176 5.67 9.66 22.41
CA GLN A 176 4.44 9.08 21.87
C GLN A 176 4.00 7.89 22.71
N THR A 177 2.77 7.91 23.23
CA THR A 177 2.12 6.74 23.84
C THR A 177 1.27 5.98 22.83
N HIS A 178 0.96 6.58 21.70
CA HIS A 178 0.16 6.03 20.61
C HIS A 178 0.67 6.57 19.27
N PHE A 179 1.11 5.68 18.38
CA PHE A 179 1.67 6.02 17.07
C PHE A 179 1.55 4.83 16.11
N LEU A 180 1.94 5.01 14.86
CA LEU A 180 2.10 3.91 13.92
C LEU A 180 3.58 3.55 13.77
N LEU A 181 3.86 2.25 13.73
CA LEU A 181 5.13 1.71 13.24
C LEU A 181 4.91 1.28 11.79
N THR A 182 5.77 1.70 10.90
CA THR A 182 5.60 1.49 9.44
C THR A 182 6.81 0.81 8.84
N SER A 183 6.59 0.05 7.77
CA SER A 183 7.65 -0.66 7.03
C SER A 183 8.64 0.29 6.35
N ASN A 184 8.15 1.46 5.95
CA ASN A 184 8.89 2.48 5.21
C ASN A 184 8.80 3.83 5.92
N PRO A 185 9.77 4.75 5.69
CA PRO A 185 9.73 6.07 6.28
C PRO A 185 8.42 6.80 5.91
N PRO A 186 7.76 7.46 6.85
CA PRO A 186 6.57 8.25 6.55
C PRO A 186 6.96 9.48 5.72
N SER A 187 6.59 9.48 4.44
CA SER A 187 6.81 10.59 3.52
C SER A 187 5.66 11.60 3.51
N CYS A 188 4.48 11.18 3.95
CA CYS A 188 3.28 12.01 4.02
C CYS A 188 2.36 11.50 5.12
N PHE A 189 1.86 12.40 5.98
CA PHE A 189 0.93 12.04 7.07
C PHE A 189 -0.46 11.60 6.57
N PHE A 190 -0.78 11.82 5.30
CA PHE A 190 -2.07 11.43 4.70
C PHE A 190 -2.05 10.04 4.08
N HIS A 191 -0.86 9.45 3.90
CA HIS A 191 -0.72 8.11 3.32
C HIS A 191 0.10 7.24 4.26
N ILE A 192 -0.51 6.17 4.75
CA ILE A 192 0.17 5.18 5.59
C ILE A 192 1.10 4.35 4.70
N PRO A 193 2.44 4.39 4.91
CA PRO A 193 3.38 3.58 4.13
C PRO A 193 3.04 2.09 4.20
N GLY A 194 3.03 1.40 3.05
CA GLY A 194 2.67 -0.02 2.97
C GLY A 194 1.19 -0.33 3.14
N GLY A 195 0.34 0.69 3.32
CA GLY A 195 -1.09 0.51 3.54
C GLY A 195 -1.43 -0.16 4.88
N PRO A 196 -2.68 -0.64 5.06
CA PRO A 196 -3.16 -1.19 6.33
C PRO A 196 -2.36 -2.37 6.90
N ALA A 197 -1.80 -3.22 6.03
CA ALA A 197 -0.98 -4.36 6.43
C ALA A 197 0.53 -4.03 6.53
N GLY A 198 0.95 -2.88 6.00
CA GLY A 198 2.32 -2.35 6.12
C GLY A 198 2.52 -1.43 7.32
N SER A 199 1.57 -1.43 8.24
CA SER A 199 1.59 -0.59 9.44
C SER A 199 1.05 -1.33 10.64
N VAL A 200 1.58 -0.99 11.82
CA VAL A 200 1.16 -1.54 13.12
C VAL A 200 0.81 -0.37 14.04
N GLU A 201 -0.40 -0.37 14.59
CA GLU A 201 -0.77 0.54 15.67
C GLU A 201 0.01 0.18 16.93
N VAL A 202 0.72 1.12 17.51
CA VAL A 202 1.54 0.90 18.71
C VAL A 202 0.94 1.64 19.90
N VAL A 203 0.75 0.92 20.99
CA VAL A 203 0.35 1.48 22.29
C VAL A 203 1.47 1.19 23.30
N ALA A 204 2.08 2.27 23.82
CA ALA A 204 3.19 2.23 24.74
C ALA A 204 2.87 3.10 25.96
N ALA A 205 2.43 2.50 27.07
CA ALA A 205 1.96 3.22 28.26
C ALA A 205 3.00 4.19 28.84
N GLU A 206 4.29 3.82 28.81
CA GLU A 206 5.38 4.68 29.29
C GLU A 206 5.81 5.74 28.26
N GLY A 207 5.31 5.64 27.03
CA GLY A 207 5.67 6.47 25.90
C GLY A 207 7.08 6.19 25.39
N ILE A 208 7.25 6.38 24.08
CA ILE A 208 8.52 6.19 23.34
C ILE A 208 8.90 7.52 22.70
N GLU A 209 10.16 7.92 22.83
CA GLU A 209 10.66 9.13 22.19
C GLU A 209 10.67 9.00 20.68
N VAL A 210 10.26 10.06 19.97
CA VAL A 210 10.23 10.07 18.49
C VAL A 210 11.64 9.86 17.95
N SER A 211 11.78 8.89 17.07
CA SER A 211 12.99 8.60 16.31
C SER A 211 12.72 8.72 14.83
N TRP A 212 13.65 9.30 14.07
CA TRP A 212 13.65 9.30 12.62
C TRP A 212 14.40 8.10 12.03
N ASP A 213 15.23 7.45 12.86
CA ASP A 213 15.84 6.17 12.53
C ASP A 213 14.89 5.03 12.89
N PRO A 214 14.99 3.87 12.20
CA PRO A 214 14.19 2.70 12.54
C PRO A 214 14.39 2.28 14.01
N VAL A 215 13.30 1.92 14.66
CA VAL A 215 13.31 1.40 16.03
C VAL A 215 12.91 -0.06 16.05
N VAL A 216 13.39 -0.81 17.04
CA VAL A 216 12.93 -2.16 17.33
C VAL A 216 12.00 -2.11 18.53
N LEU A 217 10.77 -2.54 18.34
CA LEU A 217 9.76 -2.60 19.38
C LEU A 217 9.47 -4.05 19.75
N GLU A 218 9.28 -4.28 21.05
CA GLU A 218 8.78 -5.53 21.62
C GLU A 218 7.46 -5.25 22.33
N GLY A 219 6.46 -6.08 22.10
CA GLY A 219 5.15 -5.95 22.74
C GLY A 219 4.23 -7.12 22.42
N THR A 220 3.02 -7.10 22.95
CA THR A 220 1.99 -8.11 22.68
C THR A 220 1.32 -7.82 21.35
N PHE A 221 1.30 -8.80 20.46
CA PHE A 221 0.81 -8.68 19.09
C PHE A 221 -0.67 -9.04 18.96
N GLU A 222 -1.44 -8.15 18.35
CA GLU A 222 -2.88 -8.30 18.17
C GLU A 222 -3.28 -8.09 16.70
N PRO A 223 -3.45 -9.17 15.90
CA PRO A 223 -4.10 -9.08 14.59
C PRO A 223 -5.58 -8.69 14.75
N GLN A 224 -6.07 -7.74 13.95
CA GLN A 224 -7.43 -7.21 14.02
C GLN A 224 -8.19 -7.55 12.74
N GLU A 225 -9.20 -8.41 12.79
CA GLU A 225 -10.00 -8.81 11.64
C GLU A 225 -10.80 -7.65 11.04
N SER A 226 -11.06 -6.61 11.83
CA SER A 226 -11.70 -5.36 11.37
C SER A 226 -11.03 -4.16 12.01
N SER A 227 -10.97 -3.04 11.32
CA SER A 227 -10.31 -1.83 11.79
C SER A 227 -11.11 -0.57 11.48
N ASN A 228 -11.25 0.29 12.50
CA ASN A 228 -11.84 1.62 12.35
C ASN A 228 -10.79 2.71 12.08
N ILE A 229 -9.49 2.39 12.27
CA ILE A 229 -8.39 3.34 12.10
C ILE A 229 -7.57 3.08 10.83
N GLY A 230 -7.96 2.08 10.03
CA GLY A 230 -7.35 1.79 8.75
C GLY A 230 -6.06 0.96 8.82
N VAL A 231 -5.72 0.35 9.98
CA VAL A 231 -4.63 -0.62 10.13
C VAL A 231 -5.16 -1.91 10.78
N VAL A 232 -4.56 -3.05 10.44
CA VAL A 232 -5.06 -4.37 10.85
C VAL A 232 -4.17 -5.09 11.85
N TYR A 233 -3.16 -4.41 12.37
CA TYR A 233 -2.25 -4.92 13.40
C TYR A 233 -2.12 -3.94 14.53
N ARG A 234 -1.97 -4.47 15.75
CA ARG A 234 -1.73 -3.71 16.95
C ARG A 234 -0.62 -4.34 17.77
N LEU A 235 0.20 -3.52 18.38
CA LEU A 235 1.24 -3.91 19.33
C LEU A 235 1.01 -3.16 20.64
N VAL A 236 0.60 -3.87 21.67
CA VAL A 236 0.29 -3.28 22.99
C VAL A 236 1.42 -3.56 23.99
N ASP A 237 1.48 -2.74 25.06
CA ASP A 237 2.55 -2.79 26.06
C ASP A 237 3.95 -2.69 25.42
N ALA A 238 4.03 -1.87 24.36
CA ALA A 238 5.22 -1.77 23.52
C ALA A 238 6.35 -1.02 24.25
N LYS A 239 7.57 -1.51 24.08
CA LYS A 239 8.81 -0.90 24.55
C LYS A 239 9.90 -1.00 23.49
N VAL A 240 10.86 -0.06 23.50
CA VAL A 240 12.05 -0.15 22.66
C VAL A 240 12.98 -1.22 23.18
N VAL A 241 13.47 -2.09 22.30
CA VAL A 241 14.44 -3.16 22.61
C VAL A 241 15.57 -3.12 21.59
N GLY A 242 16.79 -2.93 22.07
CA GLY A 242 17.98 -2.86 21.23
C GLY A 242 18.13 -1.49 20.54
N GLY A 243 19.23 -0.85 20.76
CA GLY A 243 19.80 0.28 20.05
C GLY A 243 21.28 -0.02 19.87
#